data_9560573a5a258d9f6dd987b4ac092337
#
_entry.id   9560573a5a258d9f6dd987b4ac092337
#
_cell.length_a   1.000
_cell.length_b   1.000
_cell.length_c   1.000
_cell.angle_alpha   90.00
_cell.angle_beta   90.00
_cell.angle_gamma   90.00
#
_symmetry.space_group_name_H-M   'P 1'
#
loop_
_entity.id
_entity.type
_entity.pdbx_description
1 polymer ?
#
loop_
_entity_poly.entity_id
_entity_poly.type
_entity_poly.pdbx_seq_one_letter_code
_entity_poly.pdbx_strand_id
1 'polypeptide(L)'
;VDDGVVVDEQGRTSDSAIFAAGDLTRHYNPLLGRSLRLETWANAQNQAIAVAKVMAGLPETYTEIPWLWSDQFDTNLQMAGAPANWLNMVWCGLHPVCTRPGSPGGRRHDQQCS
;
A
#
# COMPACT_ATOMS: atom_id res chain seq x y z
N VAL A 1 16.75 11.24 -5.93
CA VAL A 1 16.09 10.66 -4.75
C VAL A 1 15.12 11.70 -4.22
N ASP A 2 13.85 11.42 -4.33
CA ASP A 2 12.78 12.28 -3.88
C ASP A 2 11.85 11.45 -2.98
N ASP A 3 12.02 11.59 -1.67
CA ASP A 3 11.33 10.77 -0.67
C ASP A 3 11.45 9.26 -0.97
N GLY A 4 12.67 8.79 -1.16
CA GLY A 4 13.00 7.41 -1.47
C GLY A 4 13.63 7.22 -2.86
N VAL A 5 14.02 5.99 -3.15
CA VAL A 5 14.53 5.59 -4.46
C VAL A 5 13.35 5.41 -5.41
N VAL A 6 13.27 6.24 -6.44
CA VAL A 6 12.21 6.13 -7.45
C VAL A 6 12.46 4.89 -8.30
N VAL A 7 11.45 4.03 -8.39
CA VAL A 7 11.46 2.82 -9.20
C VAL A 7 10.23 2.74 -10.08
N ASP A 8 10.37 2.03 -11.20
CA ASP A 8 9.24 1.65 -12.05
C ASP A 8 8.44 0.47 -11.43
N GLU A 9 7.43 0.00 -12.13
CA GLU A 9 6.59 -1.12 -11.74
C GLU A 9 7.31 -2.48 -11.73
N GLN A 10 8.53 -2.53 -12.22
CA GLN A 10 9.42 -3.69 -12.22
C GLN A 10 10.55 -3.57 -11.18
N GLY A 11 10.55 -2.49 -10.40
CA GLY A 11 11.56 -2.23 -9.39
C GLY A 11 12.87 -1.67 -9.93
N ARG A 12 12.94 -1.26 -11.21
CA ARG A 12 14.15 -0.65 -11.81
C ARG A 12 14.26 0.80 -11.41
N THR A 13 15.47 1.23 -11.11
CA THR A 13 15.78 2.65 -10.90
C THR A 13 16.01 3.36 -12.23
N SER A 14 16.46 4.60 -12.20
CA SER A 14 16.91 5.33 -13.40
C SER A 14 18.11 4.66 -14.10
N ASP A 15 18.88 3.84 -13.38
CA ASP A 15 19.87 2.93 -13.96
C ASP A 15 19.25 1.55 -14.10
N SER A 16 19.11 1.08 -15.33
CA SER A 16 18.43 -0.20 -15.64
C SER A 16 19.12 -1.44 -15.07
N ALA A 17 20.38 -1.32 -14.64
CA ALA A 17 21.13 -2.39 -13.99
C ALA A 17 20.91 -2.43 -12.47
N ILE A 18 20.24 -1.41 -11.90
CA ILE A 18 20.04 -1.28 -10.46
C ILE A 18 18.54 -1.43 -10.15
N PHE A 19 18.24 -2.34 -9.26
CA PHE A 19 16.90 -2.60 -8.74
C PHE A 19 16.81 -2.21 -7.27
N ALA A 20 15.60 -1.84 -6.85
CA ALA A 20 15.32 -1.59 -5.44
C ALA A 20 13.91 -2.07 -5.08
N ALA A 21 13.74 -2.49 -3.82
CA ALA A 21 12.48 -2.95 -3.28
C ALA A 21 12.37 -2.61 -1.79
N GLY A 22 11.15 -2.60 -1.27
CA GLY A 22 10.85 -2.40 0.15
C GLY A 22 10.76 -0.94 0.56
N ASP A 23 10.97 -0.69 1.85
CA ASP A 23 10.70 0.58 2.54
C ASP A 23 11.39 1.81 1.94
N LEU A 24 12.54 1.59 1.30
CA LEU A 24 13.32 2.65 0.67
C LEU A 24 12.75 3.12 -0.68
N THR A 25 11.84 2.35 -1.29
CA THR A 25 11.37 2.65 -2.65
C THR A 25 10.17 3.57 -2.68
N ARG A 26 10.15 4.44 -3.69
CA ARG A 26 8.97 5.20 -4.12
C ARG A 26 8.53 4.70 -5.48
N HIS A 27 7.36 4.14 -5.57
CA HIS A 27 6.79 3.58 -6.80
C HIS A 27 5.40 4.13 -7.09
N TYR A 28 5.03 4.12 -8.36
CA TYR A 28 3.67 4.45 -8.77
C TYR A 28 2.75 3.25 -8.51
N ASN A 29 1.64 3.49 -7.79
CA ASN A 29 0.62 2.48 -7.58
C ASN A 29 -0.60 2.80 -8.46
N PRO A 30 -0.90 1.98 -9.49
CA PRO A 30 -1.99 2.23 -10.42
C PRO A 30 -3.37 2.11 -9.78
N LEU A 31 -3.52 1.33 -8.72
CA LEU A 31 -4.78 1.18 -7.99
C LEU A 31 -5.13 2.45 -7.20
N LEU A 32 -4.12 3.18 -6.74
CA LEU A 32 -4.27 4.43 -6.00
C LEU A 32 -4.09 5.67 -6.89
N GLY A 33 -3.59 5.49 -8.12
CA GLY A 33 -3.36 6.58 -9.09
C GLY A 33 -2.28 7.57 -8.67
N ARG A 34 -1.32 7.15 -7.81
CA ARG A 34 -0.26 8.03 -7.31
C ARG A 34 1.00 7.28 -6.92
N SER A 35 2.12 8.02 -6.86
CA SER A 35 3.37 7.51 -6.32
C SER A 35 3.38 7.62 -4.80
N LEU A 36 3.87 6.57 -4.14
CA LEU A 36 3.97 6.52 -2.69
C LEU A 36 5.15 5.66 -2.26
N ARG A 37 5.58 5.85 -1.02
CA ARG A 37 6.53 5.01 -0.30
C ARG A 37 5.77 4.25 0.80
N LEU A 38 5.90 2.94 0.80
CA LEU A 38 5.19 2.06 1.72
C LEU A 38 6.20 1.39 2.64
N GLU A 39 6.16 1.74 3.91
CA GLU A 39 6.99 1.16 4.96
C GLU A 39 6.19 0.09 5.71
N THR A 40 5.84 -0.99 5.01
CA THR A 40 5.10 -2.11 5.59
C THR A 40 5.77 -3.43 5.25
N TRP A 41 5.67 -4.38 6.17
CA TRP A 41 6.23 -5.72 5.97
C TRP A 41 5.70 -6.39 4.70
N ALA A 42 4.39 -6.27 4.45
CA ALA A 42 3.74 -6.84 3.27
C ALA A 42 4.34 -6.24 1.98
N ASN A 43 4.50 -4.90 1.91
CA ASN A 43 5.12 -4.26 0.77
C ASN A 43 6.57 -4.72 0.57
N ALA A 44 7.35 -4.74 1.63
CA ALA A 44 8.76 -5.14 1.55
C ALA A 44 8.91 -6.55 0.99
N GLN A 45 8.10 -7.49 1.46
CA GLN A 45 8.13 -8.88 1.01
C GLN A 45 7.63 -9.02 -0.43
N ASN A 46 6.46 -8.50 -0.74
CA ASN A 46 5.81 -8.75 -2.03
C ASN A 46 6.51 -8.01 -3.16
N GLN A 47 6.95 -6.78 -2.92
CA GLN A 47 7.75 -6.03 -3.90
C GLN A 47 9.10 -6.72 -4.16
N ALA A 48 9.78 -7.21 -3.12
CA ALA A 48 11.03 -7.92 -3.29
C ALA A 48 10.86 -9.22 -4.12
N ILE A 49 9.77 -9.96 -3.91
CA ILE A 49 9.45 -11.15 -4.70
C ILE A 49 9.22 -10.78 -6.16
N ALA A 50 8.44 -9.73 -6.45
CA ALA A 50 8.19 -9.28 -7.80
C ALA A 50 9.48 -8.84 -8.50
N VAL A 51 10.30 -8.03 -7.83
CA VAL A 51 11.59 -7.57 -8.34
C VAL A 51 12.56 -8.73 -8.58
N ALA A 52 12.61 -9.72 -7.68
CA ALA A 52 13.45 -10.90 -7.86
C ALA A 52 13.05 -11.71 -9.10
N LYS A 53 11.77 -11.85 -9.38
CA LYS A 53 11.27 -12.49 -10.62
C LYS A 53 11.73 -11.72 -11.85
N VAL A 54 11.63 -10.39 -11.86
CA VAL A 54 12.11 -9.56 -12.97
C VAL A 54 13.61 -9.74 -13.18
N MET A 55 14.40 -9.74 -12.10
CA MET A 55 15.85 -9.99 -12.16
C MET A 55 16.17 -11.39 -12.72
N ALA A 56 15.31 -12.37 -12.47
CA ALA A 56 15.41 -13.72 -13.05
C ALA A 56 14.92 -13.82 -14.50
N GLY A 57 14.51 -12.71 -15.12
CA GLY A 57 14.02 -12.66 -16.50
C GLY A 57 12.55 -13.06 -16.66
N LEU A 58 11.79 -13.18 -15.58
CA LEU A 58 10.36 -13.45 -15.63
C LEU A 58 9.58 -12.14 -15.78
N PRO A 59 8.51 -12.10 -16.58
CA PRO A 59 7.64 -10.93 -16.67
C PRO A 59 6.84 -10.79 -15.38
N GLU A 60 7.07 -9.71 -14.65
CA GLU A 60 6.33 -9.40 -13.44
C GLU A 60 6.13 -7.90 -13.31
N THR A 61 5.03 -7.49 -12.74
CA THR A 61 4.68 -6.09 -12.44
C THR A 61 4.15 -6.02 -11.02
N TYR A 62 4.75 -5.19 -10.19
CA TYR A 62 4.31 -5.02 -8.82
C TYR A 62 3.08 -4.10 -8.76
N THR A 63 1.94 -4.67 -8.40
CA THR A 63 0.67 -3.94 -8.25
C THR A 63 -0.15 -4.57 -7.14
N GLU A 64 -0.15 -3.95 -5.96
CA GLU A 64 -0.91 -4.45 -4.81
C GLU A 64 -1.64 -3.32 -4.08
N ILE A 65 -2.73 -3.68 -3.41
CA ILE A 65 -3.38 -2.79 -2.45
C ILE A 65 -2.48 -2.73 -1.21
N PRO A 66 -2.05 -1.53 -0.80
CA PRO A 66 -1.31 -1.40 0.45
C PRO A 66 -2.07 -2.00 1.62
N TRP A 67 -1.40 -2.81 2.41
CA TRP A 67 -1.98 -3.44 3.57
C TRP A 67 -0.96 -3.47 4.71
N LEU A 68 -1.45 -3.21 5.91
CA LEU A 68 -0.65 -3.28 7.13
C LEU A 68 -1.49 -3.80 8.29
N TRP A 69 -0.82 -4.33 9.28
CA TRP A 69 -1.41 -4.67 10.57
C TRP A 69 -0.50 -4.22 11.71
N SER A 70 -1.09 -4.08 12.87
CA SER A 70 -0.37 -3.83 14.13
C SER A 70 -1.05 -4.59 15.25
N ASP A 71 -0.27 -5.34 16.00
CA ASP A 71 -0.72 -6.01 17.21
C ASP A 71 -0.32 -5.15 18.41
N GLN A 72 -1.31 -4.72 19.19
CA GLN A 72 -1.12 -3.91 20.38
C GLN A 72 -1.84 -4.61 21.55
N PHE A 73 -1.05 -5.25 22.42
CA PHE A 73 -1.57 -6.09 23.49
C PHE A 73 -2.48 -7.19 22.93
N ASP A 74 -3.76 -7.18 23.30
CA ASP A 74 -4.81 -8.11 22.84
C ASP A 74 -5.65 -7.57 21.66
N THR A 75 -5.24 -6.42 21.09
CA THR A 75 -5.95 -5.76 19.99
C THR A 75 -5.14 -5.87 18.70
N ASN A 76 -5.77 -6.40 17.64
CA ASN A 76 -5.22 -6.42 16.29
C ASN A 76 -5.85 -5.32 15.44
N LEU A 77 -5.02 -4.42 14.92
CA LEU A 77 -5.40 -3.38 13.97
C LEU A 77 -5.04 -3.84 12.57
N GLN A 78 -5.98 -3.75 11.63
CA GLN A 78 -5.70 -4.00 10.21
C GLN A 78 -6.15 -2.81 9.38
N MET A 79 -5.34 -2.43 8.41
CA MET A 79 -5.64 -1.33 7.50
C MET A 79 -5.32 -1.74 6.07
N ALA A 80 -6.26 -1.50 5.15
CA ALA A 80 -6.07 -1.68 3.72
C ALA A 80 -6.22 -0.33 3.00
N GLY A 81 -5.36 -0.10 2.02
CA GLY A 81 -5.26 1.16 1.30
C GLY A 81 -4.20 2.10 1.87
N ALA A 82 -4.06 3.26 1.25
CA ALA A 82 -3.20 4.35 1.70
C ALA A 82 -3.97 5.66 1.54
N PRO A 83 -4.77 6.06 2.51
CA PRO A 83 -5.59 7.25 2.42
C PRO A 83 -4.70 8.50 2.31
N ALA A 84 -4.97 9.34 1.30
CA ALA A 84 -4.27 10.62 1.15
C ALA A 84 -4.80 11.68 2.12
N ASN A 85 -5.99 11.46 2.65
CA ASN A 85 -6.66 12.39 3.55
C ASN A 85 -7.37 11.59 4.66
N TRP A 86 -6.96 11.80 5.90
CA TRP A 86 -7.49 11.15 7.10
C TRP A 86 -8.92 11.59 7.48
N LEU A 87 -9.44 12.64 6.85
CA LEU A 87 -10.78 13.17 7.14
C LEU A 87 -11.92 12.22 6.73
N ASN A 88 -11.61 11.15 6.00
CA ASN A 88 -12.59 10.19 5.50
C ASN A 88 -12.36 8.77 6.02
N MET A 89 -11.76 8.62 7.16
CA MET A 89 -11.67 7.31 7.82
C MET A 89 -12.97 7.00 8.56
N VAL A 90 -13.54 5.86 8.25
CA VAL A 90 -14.68 5.31 8.99
C VAL A 90 -14.18 4.20 9.90
N TRP A 91 -14.43 4.36 11.18
CA TRP A 91 -14.15 3.35 12.19
C TRP A 91 -15.40 2.51 12.43
N CYS A 92 -15.31 1.22 12.26
CA CYS A 92 -16.37 0.29 12.57
C CYS A 92 -15.90 -0.68 13.66
N GLY A 93 -16.26 -0.42 14.89
CA GLY A 93 -15.80 -1.20 16.04
C GLY A 93 -14.29 -1.12 16.23
N LEU A 94 -13.64 -2.25 16.52
CA LEU A 94 -12.17 -2.35 16.61
C LEU A 94 -11.48 -2.48 15.23
N HIS A 95 -12.25 -2.41 14.14
CA HIS A 95 -11.75 -2.52 12.79
C HIS A 95 -12.01 -1.25 12.00
N PRO A 96 -11.00 -0.45 11.67
CA PRO A 96 -11.16 0.71 10.80
C PRO A 96 -11.46 0.26 9.37
N VAL A 97 -12.56 0.75 8.81
CA VAL A 97 -12.88 0.61 7.40
C VAL A 97 -12.68 1.97 6.73
N CYS A 98 -11.70 2.07 5.86
CA CYS A 98 -11.50 3.25 5.05
C CYS A 98 -12.39 3.17 3.80
N THR A 99 -13.36 4.05 3.68
CA THR A 99 -14.19 4.16 2.48
C THR A 99 -13.76 5.36 1.64
N ARG A 100 -13.73 5.16 0.33
CA ARG A 100 -13.42 6.24 -0.61
C ARG A 100 -14.61 7.22 -0.68
N PRO A 101 -14.40 8.54 -0.55
CA PRO A 101 -15.46 9.50 -0.79
C PRO A 101 -15.90 9.42 -2.24
N GLY A 102 -17.20 9.25 -2.49
CA GLY A 102 -17.80 9.26 -3.83
C GLY A 102 -18.18 7.90 -4.41
N SER A 103 -18.08 6.81 -3.67
CA SER A 103 -18.75 5.56 -4.07
C SER A 103 -20.27 5.71 -3.94
N PRO A 104 -21.06 5.52 -5.02
CA PRO A 104 -22.52 5.50 -4.92
C PRO A 104 -22.93 4.24 -4.15
N GLY A 105 -23.27 4.38 -2.87
CA GLY A 105 -23.68 3.26 -2.01
C GLY A 105 -23.31 3.40 -0.54
N GLY A 106 -22.52 4.39 -0.16
CA GLY A 106 -22.22 4.67 1.23
C GLY A 106 -23.45 5.22 1.96
N ARG A 107 -24.31 4.34 2.47
CA ARG A 107 -25.32 4.72 3.46
C ARG A 107 -24.57 5.16 4.71
N ARG A 108 -24.85 6.37 5.18
CA ARG A 108 -24.53 6.75 6.54
C ARG A 108 -25.35 5.84 7.46
N HIS A 109 -24.75 4.85 8.00
CA HIS A 109 -25.29 4.16 9.15
C HIS A 109 -24.70 4.81 10.38
N ASP A 110 -25.49 5.74 10.96
CA ASP A 110 -25.44 6.03 12.39
C ASP A 110 -25.88 4.76 13.11
N GLN A 111 -25.00 3.79 13.26
CA GLN A 111 -25.21 2.67 14.14
C GLN A 111 -24.19 2.77 15.26
N GLN A 112 -24.67 3.24 16.39
CA GLN A 112 -24.10 2.97 17.69
C GLN A 112 -23.84 1.46 17.79
N CYS A 113 -22.56 1.10 17.87
CA CYS A 113 -22.19 -0.23 18.33
C CYS A 113 -22.41 -0.25 19.85
N SER A 114 -23.39 -1.04 20.29
CA SER A 114 -23.62 -1.40 21.70
C SER A 114 -22.55 -2.38 22.14
#